data_f4e618d61337dc67058e275bcdbf830f
#
_entry.id   f4e618d61337dc67058e275bcdbf830f
#
_cell.length_a   1.000
_cell.length_b   1.000
_cell.length_c   1.000
_cell.angle_alpha   90.00
_cell.angle_beta   90.00
_cell.angle_gamma   90.00
#
_symmetry.space_group_name_H-M   'P 1'
#
loop_
_entity.id
_entity.type
_entity.pdbx_description
1 polymer ?
#
loop_
_entity_poly.entity_id
_entity_poly.type
_entity_poly.pdbx_seq_one_letter_code
_entity_poly.pdbx_strand_id
1 'polypeptide(L)'
;MLRSSDGPEGQPKNAVPEEVARIGEFMSTYHHEWALCGGWAVDAWLGRLTRYHGDVDIAVFVNDRQALFQLLAGWQLIAHEETKENEGAELWDGRPLVVPAHIHARSPEASGPLPERFDESGMRVVFAEDGFWLDICLAERAGADWVLNSEPRAALPLAECIRQSGWGLPTLAPEVLLFFKATLYVGTKNHLRPRDEADLIALLPLLTEEQREWLREAVSRVYAGEHPWVGRM
;
A
#
# COMPACT_ATOMS: atom_id res chain seq x y z
N MET A 1 -2.59 20.43 -26.67
CA MET A 1 -3.60 20.88 -25.68
C MET A 1 -3.49 19.92 -24.49
N LEU A 2 -2.76 20.31 -23.47
CA LEU A 2 -2.63 19.59 -22.21
C LEU A 2 -3.97 19.74 -21.48
N ARG A 3 -4.65 18.62 -21.21
CA ARG A 3 -5.82 18.63 -20.33
C ARG A 3 -5.32 18.90 -18.92
N SER A 4 -5.89 19.90 -18.25
CA SER A 4 -5.64 20.26 -16.87
C SER A 4 -5.95 19.07 -15.97
N SER A 5 -5.05 18.81 -15.02
CA SER A 5 -5.13 17.77 -13.99
C SER A 5 -6.04 18.15 -12.82
N ASP A 6 -7.16 18.81 -13.08
CA ASP A 6 -8.15 19.08 -12.05
C ASP A 6 -8.96 17.81 -11.84
N GLY A 7 -8.82 17.20 -10.68
CA GLY A 7 -9.66 16.10 -10.23
C GLY A 7 -11.15 16.50 -10.27
N PRO A 8 -12.10 15.57 -10.18
CA PRO A 8 -13.52 15.83 -10.35
C PRO A 8 -13.97 16.95 -9.40
N GLU A 9 -14.32 18.10 -9.98
CA GLU A 9 -14.88 19.24 -9.26
C GLU A 9 -16.19 18.81 -8.58
N GLY A 10 -16.24 18.92 -7.26
CA GLY A 10 -17.50 18.86 -6.54
C GLY A 10 -17.64 17.86 -5.39
N GLN A 11 -16.64 17.03 -5.07
CA GLN A 11 -16.72 16.22 -3.86
C GLN A 11 -16.43 17.09 -2.62
N PRO A 12 -17.26 16.98 -1.54
CA PRO A 12 -16.96 17.66 -0.28
C PRO A 12 -15.60 17.18 0.24
N LYS A 13 -14.78 18.10 0.78
CA LYS A 13 -13.53 17.73 1.47
C LYS A 13 -13.86 16.68 2.52
N ASN A 14 -13.07 15.60 2.56
CA ASN A 14 -13.21 14.44 3.44
C ASN A 14 -14.36 13.47 3.10
N ALA A 15 -15.03 13.56 1.95
CA ALA A 15 -15.91 12.49 1.52
C ALA A 15 -15.08 11.24 1.17
N VAL A 16 -15.41 10.12 1.83
CA VAL A 16 -14.77 8.83 1.53
C VAL A 16 -15.23 8.37 0.16
N PRO A 17 -14.33 8.08 -0.78
CA PRO A 17 -14.71 7.48 -2.07
C PRO A 17 -15.40 6.14 -1.88
N GLU A 18 -16.34 5.82 -2.78
CA GLU A 18 -17.17 4.62 -2.65
C GLU A 18 -16.32 3.34 -2.56
N GLU A 19 -15.28 3.24 -3.37
CA GLU A 19 -14.37 2.09 -3.39
C GLU A 19 -13.72 1.87 -2.03
N VAL A 20 -13.25 2.94 -1.41
CA VAL A 20 -12.60 2.90 -0.09
C VAL A 20 -13.62 2.67 1.03
N ALA A 21 -14.82 3.24 0.93
CA ALA A 21 -15.90 3.00 1.88
C ALA A 21 -16.30 1.51 1.89
N ARG A 22 -16.41 0.87 0.73
CA ARG A 22 -16.69 -0.57 0.60
C ARG A 22 -15.60 -1.43 1.26
N ILE A 23 -14.32 -1.04 1.13
CA ILE A 23 -13.23 -1.72 1.85
C ILE A 23 -13.39 -1.56 3.36
N GLY A 24 -13.66 -0.35 3.84
CA GLY A 24 -13.88 -0.10 5.26
C GLY A 24 -15.01 -0.94 5.83
N GLU A 25 -16.14 -1.05 5.10
CA GLU A 25 -17.26 -1.90 5.48
C GLU A 25 -16.87 -3.38 5.47
N PHE A 26 -16.23 -3.87 4.41
CA PHE A 26 -15.76 -5.26 4.32
C PHE A 26 -14.79 -5.61 5.45
N MET A 27 -13.80 -4.77 5.70
CA MET A 27 -12.79 -4.98 6.74
C MET A 27 -13.34 -4.75 8.16
N SER A 28 -14.55 -4.21 8.33
CA SER A 28 -15.18 -4.07 9.66
C SER A 28 -15.42 -5.42 10.34
N THR A 29 -15.50 -6.50 9.58
CA THR A 29 -15.67 -7.87 10.08
C THR A 29 -14.33 -8.57 10.35
N TYR A 30 -13.22 -7.97 9.99
CA TYR A 30 -11.88 -8.47 10.26
C TYR A 30 -11.41 -7.99 11.63
N HIS A 31 -11.40 -8.88 12.61
CA HIS A 31 -11.12 -8.55 14.02
C HIS A 31 -9.61 -8.53 14.36
N HIS A 32 -8.77 -8.32 13.36
CA HIS A 32 -7.33 -8.17 13.50
C HIS A 32 -6.89 -6.81 12.97
N GLU A 33 -5.65 -6.45 13.23
CA GLU A 33 -5.08 -5.19 12.78
C GLU A 33 -4.88 -5.19 11.26
N TRP A 34 -5.28 -4.10 10.63
CA TRP A 34 -5.08 -3.83 9.22
C TRP A 34 -4.94 -2.33 8.99
N ALA A 35 -4.43 -1.94 7.85
CA ALA A 35 -4.34 -0.53 7.47
C ALA A 35 -4.52 -0.35 5.96
N LEU A 36 -5.21 0.72 5.58
CA LEU A 36 -5.18 1.23 4.21
C LEU A 36 -3.75 1.66 3.88
N CYS A 37 -3.24 1.27 2.71
CA CYS A 37 -1.91 1.66 2.23
C CYS A 37 -1.96 2.11 0.77
N GLY A 38 -0.82 2.16 0.09
CA GLY A 38 -0.77 2.55 -1.31
C GLY A 38 -1.22 3.97 -1.62
N GLY A 39 -1.83 4.14 -2.77
CA GLY A 39 -2.27 5.46 -3.26
C GLY A 39 -3.47 6.02 -2.54
N TRP A 40 -4.43 5.19 -2.18
CA TRP A 40 -5.62 5.59 -1.42
C TRP A 40 -5.29 6.09 -0.01
N ALA A 41 -4.23 5.55 0.60
CA ALA A 41 -3.77 6.05 1.90
C ALA A 41 -3.22 7.48 1.80
N VAL A 42 -2.54 7.82 0.72
CA VAL A 42 -2.09 9.20 0.45
C VAL A 42 -3.30 10.14 0.39
N ASP A 43 -4.30 9.77 -0.40
CA ASP A 43 -5.53 10.57 -0.56
C ASP A 43 -6.31 10.69 0.76
N ALA A 44 -6.34 9.63 1.56
CA ALA A 44 -6.97 9.62 2.88
C ALA A 44 -6.31 10.61 3.86
N TRP A 45 -4.99 10.77 3.81
CA TRP A 45 -4.26 11.77 4.60
C TRP A 45 -4.50 13.19 4.10
N LEU A 46 -4.66 13.35 2.78
CA LEU A 46 -4.92 14.65 2.17
C LEU A 46 -6.41 15.05 2.23
N GLY A 47 -7.30 14.10 2.55
CA GLY A 47 -8.74 14.29 2.59
C GLY A 47 -9.36 14.60 1.23
N ARG A 48 -8.70 14.19 0.13
CA ARG A 48 -9.18 14.44 -1.24
C ARG A 48 -8.54 13.47 -2.23
N LEU A 49 -9.21 13.24 -3.34
CA LEU A 49 -8.63 12.50 -4.46
C LEU A 49 -7.53 13.33 -5.14
N THR A 50 -6.39 12.71 -5.37
CA THR A 50 -5.27 13.30 -6.10
C THR A 50 -5.15 12.75 -7.51
N ARG A 51 -5.53 11.49 -7.71
CA ARG A 51 -5.48 10.80 -8.99
C ARG A 51 -6.47 9.63 -9.02
N TYR A 52 -6.60 8.99 -10.16
CA TYR A 52 -7.26 7.70 -10.27
C TYR A 52 -6.41 6.59 -9.64
N HIS A 53 -7.06 5.66 -8.94
CA HIS A 53 -6.47 4.44 -8.39
C HIS A 53 -7.19 3.24 -8.99
N GLY A 54 -6.43 2.22 -9.41
CA GLY A 54 -6.97 1.03 -10.07
C GLY A 54 -7.29 -0.13 -9.13
N ASP A 55 -6.76 -0.08 -7.91
CA ASP A 55 -6.85 -1.11 -6.88
C ASP A 55 -6.93 -0.46 -5.51
N VAL A 56 -7.22 -1.23 -4.49
CA VAL A 56 -7.11 -0.78 -3.11
C VAL A 56 -6.07 -1.62 -2.40
N ASP A 57 -5.05 -0.96 -1.92
CA ASP A 57 -3.99 -1.60 -1.15
C ASP A 57 -4.32 -1.60 0.34
N ILE A 58 -4.21 -2.75 0.99
CA ILE A 58 -4.24 -2.88 2.44
C ILE A 58 -3.03 -3.65 2.97
N ALA A 59 -2.63 -3.35 4.18
CA ALA A 59 -1.63 -4.11 4.91
C ALA A 59 -2.30 -4.95 6.00
N VAL A 60 -1.91 -6.20 6.12
CA VAL A 60 -2.30 -7.13 7.19
C VAL A 60 -1.08 -7.91 7.68
N PHE A 61 -1.16 -8.50 8.88
CA PHE A 61 -0.03 -9.23 9.42
C PHE A 61 -0.05 -10.71 9.02
N VAL A 62 1.10 -11.23 8.61
CA VAL A 62 1.26 -12.63 8.17
C VAL A 62 0.82 -13.63 9.26
N ASN A 63 0.90 -13.25 10.53
CA ASN A 63 0.44 -14.08 11.64
C ASN A 63 -1.08 -14.28 11.64
N ASP A 64 -1.83 -13.34 11.07
CA ASP A 64 -3.28 -13.33 11.00
C ASP A 64 -3.82 -13.89 9.66
N ARG A 65 -2.94 -14.48 8.84
CA ARG A 65 -3.25 -15.00 7.50
C ARG A 65 -4.40 -15.98 7.44
N GLN A 66 -4.61 -16.79 8.50
CA GLN A 66 -5.72 -17.76 8.53
C GLN A 66 -7.07 -17.05 8.69
N ALA A 67 -7.13 -16.01 9.50
CA ALA A 67 -8.32 -15.19 9.62
C ALA A 67 -8.60 -14.44 8.31
N LEU A 68 -7.56 -13.94 7.65
CA LEU A 68 -7.68 -13.32 6.33
C LEU A 68 -8.20 -14.32 5.29
N PHE A 69 -7.66 -15.53 5.25
CA PHE A 69 -8.11 -16.56 4.32
C PHE A 69 -9.58 -16.95 4.54
N GLN A 70 -10.02 -17.00 5.79
CA GLN A 70 -11.42 -17.24 6.12
C GLN A 70 -12.32 -16.06 5.71
N LEU A 71 -11.89 -14.82 5.92
CA LEU A 71 -12.62 -13.64 5.50
C LEU A 71 -12.81 -13.60 3.98
N LEU A 72 -11.79 -14.01 3.23
CA LEU A 72 -11.78 -14.04 1.75
C LEU A 72 -12.32 -15.35 1.17
N ALA A 73 -13.14 -16.11 1.92
CA ALA A 73 -13.72 -17.34 1.42
C ALA A 73 -14.53 -17.12 0.15
N GLY A 74 -14.25 -17.89 -0.90
CA GLY A 74 -14.89 -17.76 -2.21
C GLY A 74 -14.24 -16.75 -3.16
N TRP A 75 -13.26 -15.97 -2.70
CA TRP A 75 -12.47 -15.07 -3.54
C TRP A 75 -11.42 -15.84 -4.34
N GLN A 76 -11.05 -15.31 -5.49
CA GLN A 76 -9.85 -15.74 -6.20
C GLN A 76 -8.63 -15.03 -5.60
N LEU A 77 -7.70 -15.82 -5.06
CA LEU A 77 -6.53 -15.32 -4.36
C LEU A 77 -5.27 -15.75 -5.08
N ILE A 78 -4.42 -14.79 -5.42
CA ILE A 78 -3.13 -15.03 -6.10
C ILE A 78 -2.04 -14.45 -5.22
N ALA A 79 -1.18 -15.33 -4.68
CA ALA A 79 -0.03 -14.93 -3.88
C ALA A 79 1.20 -14.69 -4.76
N HIS A 80 1.96 -13.69 -4.38
CA HIS A 80 3.27 -13.37 -4.95
C HIS A 80 4.27 -13.18 -3.80
N GLU A 81 5.31 -14.01 -3.77
CA GLU A 81 6.42 -13.91 -2.81
C GLU A 81 7.63 -13.28 -3.49
N GLU A 82 8.14 -12.18 -2.95
CA GLU A 82 9.29 -11.45 -3.52
C GLU A 82 10.64 -12.11 -3.18
N THR A 83 10.70 -13.43 -3.22
CA THR A 83 11.94 -14.16 -3.00
C THR A 83 12.65 -14.46 -4.32
N LYS A 84 13.99 -14.51 -4.31
CA LYS A 84 14.79 -14.81 -5.51
C LYS A 84 14.49 -16.17 -6.15
N GLU A 85 13.82 -17.06 -5.43
CA GLU A 85 13.49 -18.42 -5.87
C GLU A 85 12.06 -18.56 -6.39
N ASN A 86 11.16 -17.60 -6.10
CA ASN A 86 9.74 -17.65 -6.45
C ASN A 86 9.27 -16.34 -7.07
N GLU A 87 9.68 -16.07 -8.30
CA GLU A 87 9.17 -14.94 -9.10
C GLU A 87 7.77 -15.23 -9.71
N GLY A 88 7.11 -16.30 -9.30
CA GLY A 88 5.83 -16.75 -9.84
C GLY A 88 4.63 -16.36 -8.97
N ALA A 89 3.56 -15.88 -9.61
CA ALA A 89 2.26 -15.72 -8.97
C ALA A 89 1.53 -17.07 -8.94
N GLU A 90 1.08 -17.52 -7.77
CA GLU A 90 0.40 -18.80 -7.56
C GLU A 90 -0.95 -18.60 -6.88
N LEU A 91 -1.90 -19.51 -7.15
CA LEU A 91 -3.14 -19.56 -6.37
C LEU A 91 -2.80 -19.78 -4.89
N TRP A 92 -3.34 -18.92 -4.04
CA TRP A 92 -3.15 -19.04 -2.61
C TRP A 92 -4.30 -19.82 -1.97
N ASP A 93 -3.95 -20.86 -1.25
CA ASP A 93 -4.84 -21.79 -0.56
C ASP A 93 -4.82 -21.62 0.98
N GLY A 94 -4.26 -20.51 1.48
CA GLY A 94 -4.07 -20.25 2.91
C GLY A 94 -2.72 -20.75 3.46
N ARG A 95 -1.84 -21.31 2.62
CA ARG A 95 -0.50 -21.74 3.02
C ARG A 95 0.31 -20.59 3.62
N PRO A 96 1.31 -20.87 4.47
CA PRO A 96 2.28 -19.88 4.89
C PRO A 96 2.97 -19.26 3.66
N LEU A 97 3.19 -17.94 3.73
CA LEU A 97 3.94 -17.18 2.74
C LEU A 97 5.19 -16.59 3.38
N VAL A 98 6.25 -16.51 2.61
CA VAL A 98 7.50 -15.86 3.02
C VAL A 98 7.40 -14.38 2.67
N VAL A 99 7.49 -13.52 3.66
CA VAL A 99 7.43 -12.07 3.45
C VAL A 99 8.80 -11.51 3.02
N PRO A 100 8.83 -10.48 2.20
CA PRO A 100 7.68 -9.72 1.69
C PRO A 100 6.85 -10.52 0.69
N ALA A 101 5.53 -10.43 0.83
CA ALA A 101 4.57 -11.10 -0.04
C ALA A 101 3.30 -10.27 -0.20
N HIS A 102 2.66 -10.43 -1.34
CA HIS A 102 1.40 -9.81 -1.70
C HIS A 102 0.35 -10.87 -2.06
N ILE A 103 -0.92 -10.57 -1.76
CA ILE A 103 -2.05 -11.39 -2.22
C ILE A 103 -2.99 -10.48 -3.00
N HIS A 104 -3.10 -10.73 -4.29
CA HIS A 104 -4.11 -10.09 -5.13
C HIS A 104 -5.42 -10.84 -4.95
N ALA A 105 -6.41 -10.17 -4.38
CA ALA A 105 -7.71 -10.77 -4.06
C ALA A 105 -8.81 -10.20 -4.97
N ARG A 106 -9.55 -11.07 -5.63
CA ARG A 106 -10.66 -10.76 -6.52
C ARG A 106 -11.96 -11.27 -5.95
N SER A 107 -12.94 -10.39 -5.83
CA SER A 107 -14.25 -10.77 -5.29
C SER A 107 -15.00 -11.74 -6.22
N PRO A 108 -15.94 -12.54 -5.69
CA PRO A 108 -16.73 -13.46 -6.48
C PRO A 108 -17.61 -12.77 -7.55
N GLU A 109 -17.96 -11.50 -7.33
CA GLU A 109 -18.77 -10.71 -8.25
C GLU A 109 -17.97 -10.22 -9.45
N ALA A 110 -16.63 -10.23 -9.36
CA ALA A 110 -15.77 -9.82 -10.46
C ALA A 110 -15.84 -10.83 -11.60
N SER A 111 -16.21 -10.40 -12.80
CA SER A 111 -16.32 -11.22 -14.00
C SER A 111 -15.18 -10.94 -15.01
N GLY A 112 -14.87 -11.92 -15.84
CA GLY A 112 -13.92 -11.78 -16.96
C GLY A 112 -12.49 -12.23 -16.64
N PRO A 113 -11.63 -12.38 -17.66
CA PRO A 113 -10.21 -12.70 -17.48
C PRO A 113 -9.49 -11.51 -16.86
N LEU A 114 -8.43 -11.81 -16.09
CA LEU A 114 -7.53 -10.79 -15.58
C LEU A 114 -6.87 -10.03 -16.72
N PRO A 115 -7.07 -8.71 -16.87
CA PRO A 115 -6.33 -7.96 -17.88
C PRO A 115 -4.85 -7.92 -17.50
N GLU A 116 -3.98 -8.31 -18.43
CA GLU A 116 -2.56 -8.03 -18.28
C GLU A 116 -2.31 -6.58 -18.64
N ARG A 117 -2.01 -5.77 -17.66
CA ARG A 117 -1.55 -4.39 -17.85
C ARG A 117 -0.22 -4.19 -17.15
N PHE A 118 0.60 -3.33 -17.70
CA PHE A 118 1.87 -2.92 -17.14
C PHE A 118 1.79 -1.41 -16.88
N ASP A 119 2.29 -0.98 -15.73
CA ASP A 119 2.38 0.44 -15.44
C ASP A 119 3.54 1.10 -16.20
N GLU A 120 3.71 2.42 -16.01
CA GLU A 120 4.76 3.21 -16.65
C GLU A 120 6.18 2.73 -16.30
N SER A 121 6.34 1.95 -15.20
CA SER A 121 7.60 1.35 -14.78
C SER A 121 7.85 -0.03 -15.41
N GLY A 122 6.86 -0.59 -16.13
CA GLY A 122 6.90 -1.93 -16.69
C GLY A 122 6.58 -3.01 -15.66
N MET A 123 6.06 -2.65 -14.48
CA MET A 123 5.52 -3.61 -13.51
C MET A 123 4.13 -4.05 -13.95
N ARG A 124 3.86 -5.35 -13.79
CA ARG A 124 2.53 -5.90 -14.05
C ARG A 124 1.55 -5.32 -13.04
N VAL A 125 0.55 -4.64 -13.56
CA VAL A 125 -0.57 -4.12 -12.77
C VAL A 125 -1.79 -4.94 -13.08
N VAL A 126 -2.41 -5.48 -12.04
CA VAL A 126 -3.63 -6.26 -12.16
C VAL A 126 -4.79 -5.31 -11.83
N PHE A 127 -5.60 -4.95 -12.84
CA PHE A 127 -6.81 -4.14 -12.66
C PHE A 127 -8.04 -5.01 -12.88
N ALA A 128 -9.09 -4.74 -12.13
CA ALA A 128 -10.44 -5.17 -12.49
C ALA A 128 -11.22 -3.95 -13.02
N GLU A 129 -11.65 -4.01 -14.25
CA GLU A 129 -12.64 -3.05 -14.78
C GLU A 129 -14.02 -3.33 -14.18
N ASP A 130 -14.28 -4.60 -13.81
CA ASP A 130 -15.54 -5.08 -13.25
C ASP A 130 -15.27 -5.91 -12.00
N GLY A 131 -15.25 -5.30 -10.84
CA GLY A 131 -15.13 -5.99 -9.57
C GLY A 131 -14.15 -5.37 -8.60
N PHE A 132 -14.21 -5.89 -7.41
CA PHE A 132 -13.47 -5.40 -6.27
C PHE A 132 -12.09 -6.07 -6.21
N TRP A 133 -11.05 -5.29 -6.40
CA TRP A 133 -9.67 -5.74 -6.28
C TRP A 133 -9.04 -5.17 -5.02
N LEU A 134 -8.45 -6.09 -4.29
CA LEU A 134 -7.72 -5.80 -3.09
C LEU A 134 -6.29 -6.32 -3.27
N ASP A 135 -5.32 -5.43 -3.18
CA ASP A 135 -3.91 -5.79 -3.08
C ASP A 135 -3.54 -5.84 -1.59
N ILE A 136 -3.20 -7.01 -1.11
CA ILE A 136 -2.95 -7.26 0.30
C ILE A 136 -1.45 -7.43 0.52
N CYS A 137 -0.84 -6.42 1.09
CA CYS A 137 0.55 -6.45 1.52
C CYS A 137 0.67 -7.20 2.84
N LEU A 138 1.41 -8.31 2.86
CA LEU A 138 1.67 -9.05 4.09
C LEU A 138 2.85 -8.43 4.85
N ALA A 139 2.60 -8.04 6.07
CA ALA A 139 3.56 -7.43 6.98
C ALA A 139 3.96 -8.38 8.10
N GLU A 140 5.11 -8.13 8.70
CA GLU A 140 5.55 -8.79 9.93
C GLU A 140 5.44 -7.88 11.13
N ARG A 141 5.21 -8.49 12.30
CA ARG A 141 5.31 -7.80 13.58
C ARG A 141 6.14 -8.61 14.58
N ALA A 142 6.87 -7.90 15.42
CA ALA A 142 7.59 -8.44 16.56
C ALA A 142 7.00 -7.84 17.84
N GLY A 143 6.11 -8.58 18.48
CA GLY A 143 5.35 -8.05 19.63
C GLY A 143 4.42 -6.91 19.20
N ALA A 144 4.66 -5.71 19.75
CA ALA A 144 3.89 -4.48 19.43
C ALA A 144 4.49 -3.65 18.29
N ASP A 145 5.61 -4.08 17.70
CA ASP A 145 6.30 -3.33 16.67
C ASP A 145 6.04 -3.90 15.27
N TRP A 146 5.84 -3.00 14.31
CA TRP A 146 5.86 -3.35 12.89
C TRP A 146 7.30 -3.50 12.43
N VAL A 147 7.63 -4.67 11.87
CA VAL A 147 8.94 -4.94 11.27
C VAL A 147 8.89 -4.54 9.79
N LEU A 148 9.70 -3.58 9.43
CA LEU A 148 9.81 -3.14 8.04
C LEU A 148 10.76 -4.07 7.30
N ASN A 149 10.23 -4.97 6.48
CA ASN A 149 10.98 -6.08 5.86
C ASN A 149 12.19 -5.61 5.04
N SER A 150 12.13 -4.41 4.45
CA SER A 150 13.25 -3.83 3.71
C SER A 150 14.39 -3.32 4.64
N GLU A 151 14.07 -2.93 5.87
CA GLU A 151 15.01 -2.44 6.87
C GLU A 151 14.48 -2.73 8.30
N PRO A 152 14.68 -3.93 8.83
CA PRO A 152 14.14 -4.33 10.13
C PRO A 152 14.57 -3.43 11.29
N ARG A 153 15.72 -2.72 11.17
CA ARG A 153 16.18 -1.77 12.19
C ARG A 153 15.39 -0.47 12.22
N ALA A 154 14.52 -0.25 11.23
CA ALA A 154 13.61 0.89 11.20
C ALA A 154 12.23 0.56 11.78
N ALA A 155 12.11 -0.56 12.52
CA ALA A 155 10.87 -0.95 13.19
C ALA A 155 10.29 0.19 14.03
N LEU A 156 8.98 0.31 14.02
CA LEU A 156 8.21 1.30 14.77
C LEU A 156 7.09 0.62 15.54
N PRO A 157 6.67 1.18 16.68
CA PRO A 157 5.45 0.76 17.35
C PRO A 157 4.25 0.77 16.40
N LEU A 158 3.42 -0.26 16.46
CA LEU A 158 2.24 -0.36 15.60
C LEU A 158 1.34 0.89 15.69
N ALA A 159 1.19 1.44 16.91
CA ALA A 159 0.40 2.64 17.15
C ALA A 159 0.94 3.89 16.43
N GLU A 160 2.22 3.89 16.07
CA GLU A 160 2.83 4.95 15.25
C GLU A 160 2.70 4.66 13.76
N CYS A 161 2.68 3.37 13.37
CA CYS A 161 2.56 2.96 11.97
C CYS A 161 1.13 3.03 11.45
N ILE A 162 0.12 2.75 12.28
CA ILE A 162 -1.29 2.72 11.91
C ILE A 162 -2.03 3.80 12.68
N ARG A 163 -2.56 4.78 11.96
CA ARG A 163 -3.31 5.90 12.55
C ARG A 163 -4.61 6.13 11.79
N GLN A 164 -5.58 6.77 12.44
CA GLN A 164 -6.83 7.16 11.77
C GLN A 164 -6.58 8.32 10.82
N SER A 165 -6.90 8.13 9.55
CA SER A 165 -6.83 9.18 8.53
C SER A 165 -8.04 10.13 8.59
N GLY A 166 -8.03 11.15 7.76
CA GLY A 166 -9.16 12.08 7.59
C GLY A 166 -10.46 11.40 7.12
N TRP A 167 -10.38 10.20 6.58
CA TRP A 167 -11.54 9.38 6.18
C TRP A 167 -12.02 8.44 7.30
N GLY A 168 -11.40 8.47 8.48
CA GLY A 168 -11.80 7.64 9.62
C GLY A 168 -11.46 6.15 9.47
N LEU A 169 -10.51 5.82 8.60
CA LEU A 169 -10.04 4.45 8.40
C LEU A 169 -8.64 4.27 9.00
N PRO A 170 -8.32 3.06 9.53
CA PRO A 170 -6.97 2.71 9.90
C PRO A 170 -6.08 2.84 8.63
N THR A 171 -5.07 3.67 8.70
CA THR A 171 -4.27 4.03 7.53
C THR A 171 -2.80 4.06 7.92
N LEU A 172 -1.92 3.56 7.06
CA LEU A 172 -0.49 3.69 7.28
C LEU A 172 -0.09 5.14 7.45
N ALA A 173 0.73 5.42 8.43
CA ALA A 173 1.26 6.74 8.71
C ALA A 173 2.03 7.30 7.50
N PRO A 174 1.99 8.62 7.25
CA PRO A 174 2.60 9.22 6.06
C PRO A 174 4.09 8.91 5.92
N GLU A 175 4.85 8.91 7.02
CA GLU A 175 6.28 8.55 7.03
C GLU A 175 6.51 7.09 6.63
N VAL A 176 5.64 6.17 7.07
CA VAL A 176 5.73 4.74 6.73
C VAL A 176 5.34 4.51 5.27
N LEU A 177 4.29 5.19 4.78
CA LEU A 177 3.92 5.17 3.36
C LEU A 177 5.07 5.63 2.47
N LEU A 178 5.70 6.74 2.83
CA LEU A 178 6.84 7.27 2.07
C LEU A 178 8.05 6.35 2.12
N PHE A 179 8.29 5.67 3.26
CA PHE A 179 9.34 4.67 3.35
C PHE A 179 9.09 3.53 2.35
N PHE A 180 7.89 2.93 2.32
CA PHE A 180 7.57 1.87 1.36
C PHE A 180 7.67 2.33 -0.09
N LYS A 181 7.21 3.55 -0.40
CA LYS A 181 7.36 4.13 -1.76
C LYS A 181 8.82 4.35 -2.15
N ALA A 182 9.66 4.75 -1.21
CA ALA A 182 11.11 4.84 -1.44
C ALA A 182 11.71 3.46 -1.75
N THR A 183 11.27 2.39 -1.08
CA THR A 183 11.81 1.04 -1.30
C THR A 183 11.49 0.46 -2.68
N LEU A 184 10.45 0.97 -3.36
CA LEU A 184 10.15 0.60 -4.74
C LEU A 184 11.19 1.10 -5.76
N TYR A 185 12.09 1.99 -5.35
CA TYR A 185 13.16 2.53 -6.21
C TYR A 185 14.04 1.44 -6.82
N VAL A 186 14.40 0.40 -6.06
CA VAL A 186 15.18 -0.74 -6.58
C VAL A 186 14.35 -1.55 -7.59
N GLY A 187 13.10 -1.82 -7.28
CA GLY A 187 12.19 -2.58 -8.16
C GLY A 187 11.96 -1.90 -9.51
N THR A 188 12.13 -0.58 -9.59
CA THR A 188 12.02 0.22 -10.81
C THR A 188 13.38 0.50 -11.48
N LYS A 189 14.40 -0.31 -11.23
CA LYS A 189 15.75 -0.15 -11.78
C LYS A 189 16.35 1.23 -11.51
N ASN A 190 16.20 1.71 -10.31
CA ASN A 190 16.66 3.02 -9.86
C ASN A 190 16.01 4.22 -10.56
N HIS A 191 14.75 4.06 -10.98
CA HIS A 191 13.94 5.17 -11.47
C HIS A 191 12.84 5.49 -10.48
N LEU A 192 12.68 6.76 -10.14
CA LEU A 192 11.55 7.23 -9.35
C LEU A 192 10.30 7.26 -10.24
N ARG A 193 9.22 6.65 -9.76
CA ARG A 193 7.94 6.74 -10.46
C ARG A 193 7.35 8.14 -10.25
N PRO A 194 6.86 8.82 -11.29
CA PRO A 194 6.30 10.17 -11.16
C PRO A 194 5.21 10.27 -10.09
N ARG A 195 4.40 9.23 -9.92
CA ARG A 195 3.37 9.17 -8.88
C ARG A 195 3.94 9.16 -7.46
N ASP A 196 5.06 8.46 -7.22
CA ASP A 196 5.69 8.42 -5.90
C ASP A 196 6.35 9.76 -5.56
N GLU A 197 6.91 10.44 -6.56
CA GLU A 197 7.40 11.82 -6.43
C GLU A 197 6.27 12.79 -6.04
N ALA A 198 5.11 12.67 -6.69
CA ALA A 198 3.95 13.48 -6.36
C ALA A 198 3.46 13.19 -4.93
N ASP A 199 3.46 11.91 -4.52
CA ASP A 199 3.08 11.49 -3.17
C ASP A 199 4.06 12.02 -2.10
N LEU A 200 5.39 12.03 -2.38
CA LEU A 200 6.38 12.66 -1.50
C LEU A 200 6.08 14.15 -1.32
N ILE A 201 5.91 14.88 -2.42
CA ILE A 201 5.64 16.32 -2.37
C ILE A 201 4.38 16.62 -1.56
N ALA A 202 3.36 15.78 -1.71
CA ALA A 202 2.08 15.98 -1.04
C ALA A 202 2.11 15.64 0.45
N LEU A 203 2.80 14.57 0.86
CA LEU A 203 2.81 14.08 2.24
C LEU A 203 3.92 14.70 3.10
N LEU A 204 5.06 15.06 2.52
CA LEU A 204 6.20 15.60 3.28
C LEU A 204 5.84 16.81 4.16
N PRO A 205 4.97 17.75 3.74
CA PRO A 205 4.54 18.87 4.59
C PRO A 205 3.70 18.43 5.81
N LEU A 206 3.15 17.24 5.82
CA LEU A 206 2.36 16.70 6.94
C LEU A 206 3.24 16.10 8.04
N LEU A 207 4.50 15.81 7.75
CA LEU A 207 5.42 15.19 8.69
C LEU A 207 5.99 16.21 9.66
N THR A 208 6.12 15.80 10.93
CA THR A 208 6.95 16.51 11.92
C THR A 208 8.43 16.36 11.57
N GLU A 209 9.28 17.18 12.19
CA GLU A 209 10.73 17.06 11.99
C GLU A 209 11.28 15.70 12.43
N GLU A 210 10.76 15.15 13.52
CA GLU A 210 11.14 13.83 14.04
C GLU A 210 10.77 12.72 13.04
N GLN A 211 9.58 12.79 12.43
CA GLN A 211 9.14 11.83 11.41
C GLN A 211 9.98 11.93 10.13
N ARG A 212 10.36 13.15 9.73
CA ARG A 212 11.26 13.36 8.59
C ARG A 212 12.64 12.80 8.85
N GLU A 213 13.17 13.02 10.05
CA GLU A 213 14.46 12.47 10.44
C GLU A 213 14.45 10.95 10.41
N TRP A 214 13.44 10.33 11.04
CA TRP A 214 13.26 8.88 10.99
C TRP A 214 13.20 8.36 9.54
N LEU A 215 12.38 9.00 8.68
CA LEU A 215 12.25 8.60 7.27
C LEU A 215 13.58 8.72 6.53
N ARG A 216 14.29 9.82 6.71
CA ARG A 216 15.62 10.06 6.11
C ARG A 216 16.61 8.97 6.53
N GLU A 217 16.68 8.67 7.82
CA GLU A 217 17.56 7.63 8.33
C GLU A 217 17.19 6.24 7.81
N ALA A 218 15.90 5.88 7.83
CA ALA A 218 15.43 4.58 7.37
C ALA A 218 15.74 4.37 5.88
N VAL A 219 15.45 5.36 5.03
CA VAL A 219 15.76 5.32 3.60
C VAL A 219 17.28 5.30 3.36
N SER A 220 18.05 6.08 4.12
CA SER A 220 19.52 6.10 4.01
C SER A 220 20.14 4.74 4.32
N ARG A 221 19.59 4.01 5.28
CA ARG A 221 20.07 2.66 5.62
C ARG A 221 19.82 1.65 4.50
N VAL A 222 18.66 1.73 3.85
CA VAL A 222 18.33 0.84 2.71
C VAL A 222 19.24 1.09 1.51
N TYR A 223 19.56 2.35 1.23
CA TYR A 223 20.24 2.77 0.00
C TYR A 223 21.64 3.36 0.23
N ALA A 224 22.23 3.15 1.40
CA ALA A 224 23.54 3.72 1.76
C ALA A 224 23.66 5.23 1.52
N GLY A 225 22.55 5.96 1.67
CA GLY A 225 22.49 7.40 1.45
C GLY A 225 22.33 7.86 0.00
N GLU A 226 22.27 6.94 -0.97
CA GLU A 226 22.22 7.28 -2.41
C GLU A 226 20.81 7.55 -2.95
N HIS A 227 19.76 7.34 -2.15
CA HIS A 227 18.40 7.57 -2.63
C HIS A 227 18.12 9.07 -2.86
N PRO A 228 17.53 9.45 -4.02
CA PRO A 228 17.31 10.87 -4.36
C PRO A 228 16.46 11.66 -3.38
N TRP A 229 15.66 10.98 -2.55
CA TRP A 229 14.82 11.65 -1.56
C TRP A 229 15.57 12.08 -0.30
N VAL A 230 16.71 11.45 0.02
CA VAL A 230 17.44 11.71 1.29
C VAL A 230 17.79 13.18 1.47
N GLY A 231 18.16 13.87 0.39
CA GLY A 231 18.48 15.30 0.44
C GLY A 231 17.26 16.25 0.46
N ARG A 232 16.04 15.71 0.46
CA ARG A 232 14.78 16.47 0.39
C ARG A 232 13.91 16.33 1.65
N MET A 233 14.27 15.39 2.51
CA MET A 233 13.59 15.10 3.78
C MET A 233 14.20 15.85 4.95
#